data_5b31409daed5f598f6f68101c17cff2c
#
_entry.id   5b31409daed5f598f6f68101c17cff2c
#
_cell.length_a   1.000
_cell.length_b   1.000
_cell.length_c   1.000
_cell.angle_alpha   90.00
_cell.angle_beta   90.00
_cell.angle_gamma   90.00
#
_symmetry.space_group_name_H-M   'P 1'
#
loop_
_entity.id
_entity.type
_entity.pdbx_description
1 polymer ?
#
loop_
_entity_poly.entity_id
_entity_poly.type
_entity_poly.pdbx_seq_one_letter_code
_entity_poly.pdbx_strand_id
1 'polypeptide(L)'
;MNRWPPPDTPLYNHSLATIEDWLETLGARRDEQELHRWSLQRGAWQAELSLEIEELQVRYLGAAAGRDLVQNFKYALSRQEMEAAILRGPFGDAPATRLD
;
A
#
# COMPACT_ATOMS: atom_id res chain seq x y z
N MET A 1 -4.49 -7.89 22.52
CA MET A 1 -5.58 -8.33 21.66
C MET A 1 -5.83 -7.35 20.54
N ASN A 2 -5.96 -7.84 19.35
CA ASN A 2 -6.15 -7.00 18.19
C ASN A 2 -7.59 -6.51 18.09
N ARG A 3 -7.74 -5.21 17.91
CA ARG A 3 -9.06 -4.60 17.81
C ARG A 3 -9.37 -4.09 16.41
N TRP A 4 -8.67 -4.61 15.45
CA TRP A 4 -8.88 -4.17 14.08
C TRP A 4 -10.23 -4.69 13.58
N PRO A 5 -10.89 -3.93 12.72
CA PRO A 5 -12.06 -4.46 12.02
C PRO A 5 -11.69 -5.71 11.21
N PRO A 6 -12.67 -6.51 10.81
CA PRO A 6 -12.38 -7.68 9.99
C PRO A 6 -11.64 -7.30 8.70
N PRO A 7 -10.87 -8.22 8.15
CA PRO A 7 -10.05 -7.89 6.97
C PRO A 7 -10.85 -7.49 5.73
N ASP A 8 -12.11 -7.87 5.65
CA ASP A 8 -12.95 -7.48 4.51
C ASP A 8 -13.65 -6.15 4.71
N THR A 9 -13.30 -5.41 5.77
CA THR A 9 -13.86 -4.09 6.02
C THR A 9 -13.18 -3.06 5.13
N PRO A 10 -13.94 -2.18 4.46
CA PRO A 10 -13.33 -1.11 3.67
C PRO A 10 -12.40 -0.26 4.52
N LEU A 11 -11.34 0.22 3.89
CA LEU A 11 -10.33 0.92 4.67
C LEU A 11 -10.87 2.21 5.28
N TYR A 12 -11.85 2.85 4.63
CA TYR A 12 -12.42 4.08 5.19
C TYR A 12 -13.18 3.85 6.49
N ASN A 13 -13.45 2.59 6.84
CA ASN A 13 -14.08 2.27 8.12
C ASN A 13 -13.07 1.90 9.20
N HIS A 14 -11.79 2.16 8.95
CA HIS A 14 -10.75 1.98 9.96
C HIS A 14 -10.35 3.33 10.51
N SER A 15 -9.98 3.38 11.80
CA SER A 15 -9.41 4.60 12.34
C SER A 15 -8.03 4.82 11.73
N LEU A 16 -7.57 6.07 11.75
CA LEU A 16 -6.23 6.37 11.26
C LEU A 16 -5.18 5.57 12.02
N ALA A 17 -5.34 5.46 13.34
CA ALA A 17 -4.38 4.69 14.14
C ALA A 17 -4.33 3.23 13.71
N THR A 18 -5.48 2.65 13.36
CA THR A 18 -5.51 1.27 12.89
C THR A 18 -4.81 1.13 11.54
N ILE A 19 -5.03 2.10 10.65
CA ILE A 19 -4.37 2.09 9.34
C ILE A 19 -2.87 2.19 9.53
N GLU A 20 -2.40 3.04 10.42
CA GLU A 20 -0.97 3.18 10.67
C GLU A 20 -0.38 1.90 11.24
N ASP A 21 -1.08 1.27 12.18
CA ASP A 21 -0.62 0.00 12.74
C ASP A 21 -0.54 -1.06 11.66
N TRP A 22 -1.53 -1.09 10.78
CA TRP A 22 -1.53 -2.04 9.68
C TRP A 22 -0.35 -1.83 8.75
N LEU A 23 -0.04 -0.57 8.42
CA LEU A 23 1.13 -0.29 7.57
C LEU A 23 2.41 -0.79 8.23
N GLU A 24 2.52 -0.64 9.54
CA GLU A 24 3.70 -1.15 10.24
C GLU A 24 3.79 -2.66 10.15
N THR A 25 2.66 -3.36 10.18
CA THR A 25 2.70 -4.82 10.06
C THR A 25 3.15 -5.27 8.68
N LEU A 26 2.99 -4.42 7.66
CA LEU A 26 3.50 -4.72 6.34
C LEU A 26 5.00 -4.51 6.23
N GLY A 27 5.60 -3.89 7.23
CA GLY A 27 7.00 -3.56 7.22
C GLY A 27 7.30 -2.13 6.81
N ALA A 28 6.26 -1.31 6.68
CA ALA A 28 6.45 0.08 6.29
C ALA A 28 6.92 0.92 7.48
N ARG A 29 7.63 1.99 7.18
CA ARG A 29 8.13 2.92 8.17
C ARG A 29 7.63 4.30 7.85
N ARG A 30 7.16 5.01 8.87
CA ARG A 30 6.68 6.38 8.70
C ARG A 30 7.86 7.31 8.42
N ASP A 31 7.66 8.23 7.48
CA ASP A 31 8.62 9.29 7.23
C ASP A 31 8.63 10.25 8.40
N GLU A 32 9.81 10.71 8.81
CA GLU A 32 9.93 11.57 9.97
C GLU A 32 9.50 13.01 9.67
N GLN A 33 9.55 13.42 8.43
CA GLN A 33 9.22 14.77 8.04
C GLN A 33 7.82 14.88 7.44
N GLU A 34 7.40 13.87 6.71
CA GLU A 34 6.08 13.85 6.08
C GLU A 34 5.27 12.73 6.73
N LEU A 35 4.49 13.07 7.74
CA LEU A 35 3.86 12.05 8.58
C LEU A 35 2.83 11.20 7.88
N HIS A 36 2.31 11.66 6.73
CA HIS A 36 1.37 10.87 5.94
C HIS A 36 2.06 9.96 4.94
N ARG A 37 3.39 10.00 4.88
CA ARG A 37 4.17 9.20 3.93
C ARG A 37 4.88 8.07 4.66
N TRP A 38 4.87 6.92 4.03
CA TRP A 38 5.50 5.71 4.58
C TRP A 38 6.40 5.10 3.52
N SER A 39 7.45 4.46 3.93
CA SER A 39 8.33 3.75 3.00
C SER A 39 8.25 2.26 3.27
N LEU A 40 8.25 1.48 2.20
CA LEU A 40 8.14 0.02 2.29
C LEU A 40 9.18 -0.59 1.36
N GLN A 41 9.95 -1.51 1.90
CA GLN A 41 10.92 -2.24 1.09
C GLN A 41 10.63 -3.72 1.18
N ARG A 42 10.47 -4.35 0.02
CA ARG A 42 10.15 -5.77 -0.06
C ARG A 42 11.01 -6.40 -1.14
N GLY A 43 12.07 -7.10 -0.71
CA GLY A 43 12.89 -7.84 -1.64
C GLY A 43 13.38 -6.99 -2.80
N ALA A 44 12.83 -7.23 -3.98
CA ALA A 44 13.32 -6.61 -5.20
C ALA A 44 12.76 -5.22 -5.47
N TRP A 45 11.85 -4.71 -4.65
CA TRP A 45 11.26 -3.41 -4.94
C TRP A 45 11.08 -2.57 -3.67
N GLN A 46 11.01 -1.27 -3.88
CA GLN A 46 10.73 -0.30 -2.83
C GLN A 46 9.54 0.55 -3.25
N ALA A 47 8.79 1.03 -2.27
CA ALA A 47 7.65 1.88 -2.55
C ALA A 47 7.52 2.96 -1.50
N GLU A 48 6.91 4.08 -1.89
CA GLU A 48 6.44 5.11 -0.98
C GLU A 48 4.93 5.06 -0.95
N LEU A 49 4.38 5.03 0.24
CA LEU A 49 2.94 4.98 0.45
C LEU A 49 2.52 6.32 1.02
N SER A 50 1.56 6.98 0.38
CA SER A 50 1.05 8.27 0.86
C SER A 50 -0.42 8.13 1.19
N LEU A 51 -0.78 8.45 2.44
CA LEU A 51 -2.17 8.44 2.87
C LEU A 51 -2.80 9.77 2.47
N GLU A 52 -3.36 9.80 1.27
CA GLU A 52 -4.03 10.99 0.77
C GLU A 52 -5.47 11.02 1.25
N ILE A 53 -6.15 12.14 1.00
CA ILE A 53 -7.48 12.33 1.55
C ILE A 53 -8.47 11.29 1.03
N GLU A 54 -8.44 11.00 -0.25
CA GLU A 54 -9.43 10.12 -0.87
C GLU A 54 -8.90 8.78 -1.30
N GLU A 55 -7.59 8.59 -1.23
CA GLU A 55 -7.00 7.36 -1.72
C GLU A 55 -5.61 7.19 -1.15
N LEU A 56 -5.13 5.97 -1.16
CA LEU A 56 -3.76 5.65 -0.82
C LEU A 56 -2.96 5.64 -2.11
N GLN A 57 -1.92 6.44 -2.18
CA GLN A 57 -1.04 6.44 -3.35
C GLN A 57 0.18 5.59 -3.06
N VAL A 58 0.52 4.70 -3.99
CA VAL A 58 1.69 3.84 -3.88
C VAL A 58 2.61 4.16 -5.06
N ARG A 59 3.82 4.59 -4.75
CA ARG A 59 4.82 4.88 -5.78
C ARG A 59 5.93 3.84 -5.68
N TYR A 60 5.98 2.94 -6.65
CA TYR A 60 7.03 1.93 -6.71
C TYR A 60 8.25 2.55 -7.39
N LEU A 61 9.35 2.65 -6.66
CA LEU A 61 10.50 3.44 -7.09
C LEU A 61 11.30 2.70 -8.15
N GLY A 62 11.51 3.38 -9.27
CA GLY A 62 12.33 2.85 -10.35
C GLY A 62 11.81 1.57 -10.98
N ALA A 63 10.51 1.29 -10.86
CA ALA A 63 9.97 -0.01 -11.20
C ALA A 63 9.69 -0.19 -12.69
N ALA A 64 9.55 0.90 -13.43
CA ALA A 64 9.16 0.82 -14.84
C ALA A 64 10.25 1.45 -15.71
N ALA A 65 11.23 0.65 -16.06
CA ALA A 65 12.35 1.08 -16.92
C ALA A 65 13.04 2.32 -16.33
N GLY A 66 13.31 2.29 -15.03
CA GLY A 66 13.98 3.38 -14.35
C GLY A 66 13.07 4.51 -13.91
N ARG A 67 11.80 4.40 -14.19
CA ARG A 67 10.80 5.37 -13.74
C ARG A 67 9.97 4.80 -12.63
N ASP A 68 9.37 5.69 -11.84
CA ASP A 68 8.46 5.26 -10.78
C ASP A 68 7.13 4.84 -11.38
N LEU A 69 6.56 3.80 -10.80
CA LEU A 69 5.22 3.36 -11.16
C LEU A 69 4.27 3.76 -10.04
N VAL A 70 3.25 4.55 -10.36
CA VAL A 70 2.32 5.06 -9.35
C VAL A 70 0.98 4.37 -9.52
N GLN A 71 0.44 3.85 -8.40
CA GLN A 71 -0.89 3.27 -8.35
C GLN A 71 -1.65 3.94 -7.22
N ASN A 72 -2.95 4.17 -7.44
CA ASN A 72 -3.80 4.78 -6.44
C ASN A 72 -4.91 3.80 -6.08
N PHE A 73 -5.15 3.63 -4.79
CA PHE A 73 -6.13 2.68 -4.28
C PHE A 73 -7.18 3.43 -3.48
N LYS A 74 -8.44 3.29 -3.88
CA LYS A 74 -9.54 3.93 -3.18
C LYS A 74 -9.73 3.31 -1.80
N TYR A 75 -10.12 4.12 -0.84
CA TYR A 75 -10.37 3.62 0.51
C TYR A 75 -11.61 2.76 0.61
N ALA A 76 -12.36 2.63 -0.47
CA ALA A 76 -13.47 1.68 -0.52
C ALA A 76 -13.00 0.23 -0.60
N LEU A 77 -11.75 0.00 -0.99
CA LEU A 77 -11.18 -1.34 -0.95
C LEU A 77 -11.02 -1.79 0.49
N SER A 78 -11.22 -3.08 0.72
CA SER A 78 -11.01 -3.62 2.05
C SER A 78 -9.53 -3.64 2.39
N ARG A 79 -9.22 -3.75 3.69
CA ARG A 79 -7.83 -3.87 4.13
C ARG A 79 -7.15 -5.05 3.46
N GLN A 80 -7.88 -6.17 3.37
CA GLN A 80 -7.35 -7.39 2.77
C GLN A 80 -7.06 -7.20 1.28
N GLU A 81 -7.98 -6.56 0.57
CA GLU A 81 -7.79 -6.32 -0.86
C GLU A 81 -6.63 -5.37 -1.11
N MET A 82 -6.55 -4.32 -0.30
CA MET A 82 -5.50 -3.33 -0.46
C MET A 82 -4.14 -3.92 -0.13
N GLU A 83 -4.06 -4.70 0.94
CA GLU A 83 -2.83 -5.37 1.30
C GLU A 83 -2.34 -6.28 0.18
N ALA A 84 -3.23 -7.09 -0.38
CA ALA A 84 -2.87 -7.99 -1.46
C ALA A 84 -2.38 -7.22 -2.67
N ALA A 85 -3.04 -6.10 -3.00
CA ALA A 85 -2.66 -5.30 -4.15
C ALA A 85 -1.29 -4.65 -3.96
N ILE A 86 -1.04 -4.10 -2.77
CA ILE A 86 0.25 -3.45 -2.49
C ILE A 86 1.38 -4.47 -2.52
N LEU A 87 1.20 -5.61 -1.87
CA LEU A 87 2.26 -6.60 -1.73
C LEU A 87 2.51 -7.39 -3.00
N ARG A 88 1.57 -7.32 -3.95
CA ARG A 88 1.81 -7.88 -5.27
C ARG A 88 2.99 -7.20 -5.95
N GLY A 89 3.24 -5.94 -5.59
CA GLY A 89 4.36 -5.19 -6.11
C GLY A 89 4.14 -4.67 -7.51
N PRO A 90 5.15 -4.02 -8.08
CA PRO A 90 5.00 -3.41 -9.40
C PRO A 90 4.91 -4.43 -10.52
N PHE A 91 5.31 -5.67 -10.27
CA PHE A 91 5.36 -6.70 -11.31
C PHE A 91 4.23 -7.71 -11.18
N GLY A 92 3.37 -7.55 -10.19
CA GLY A 92 2.47 -8.63 -9.81
C GLY A 92 1.37 -8.90 -10.79
N ASP A 93 0.93 -7.91 -11.55
CA ASP A 93 -0.16 -8.08 -12.48
C ASP A 93 0.29 -8.26 -13.89
N ALA A 94 1.50 -8.18 -14.09
CA ALA A 94 1.97 -8.18 -15.45
C ALA A 94 1.70 -9.47 -16.15
N PRO A 95 1.22 -9.57 -15.88
CA PRO A 95 0.95 -10.37 -16.34
C PRO A 95 0.80 -11.19 -16.69
N ALA A 96 0.89 -11.09 -16.15
CA ALA A 96 0.65 -11.70 -16.22
C ALA A 96 0.15 -12.02 -17.02
N THR A 97 0.18 -11.61 -17.05
CA THR A 97 -0.23 -11.77 -17.53
C THR A 97 -0.58 -11.91 -18.40
N ARG A 98 -0.67 -11.85 -18.53
CA ARG A 98 -1.08 -12.10 -19.30
C ARG A 98 -0.93 -12.34 -20.25
N LEU A 99 -0.71 -12.51 -20.40
CA LEU A 99 -0.56 -12.89 -21.15
C LEU A 99 -0.49 -13.29 -21.74
N ASP A 100 -0.57 -13.17 -21.74
CA ASP A 100 -0.51 -13.70 -22.14
C ASP A 100 -0.46 -14.06 -22.58
#